data_cd9ec39fa64d24b335960ffdfe5490cb
#
_entry.id   cd9ec39fa64d24b335960ffdfe5490cb
#
_cell.length_a   1.000
_cell.length_b   1.000
_cell.length_c   1.000
_cell.angle_alpha   90.00
_cell.angle_beta   90.00
_cell.angle_gamma   90.00
#
_symmetry.space_group_name_H-M   'P 1'
#
loop_
_entity.id
_entity.type
_entity.pdbx_description
1 polymer ?
#
loop_
_entity_poly.entity_id
_entity_poly.type
_entity_poly.pdbx_seq_one_letter_code
_entity_poly.pdbx_strand_id
1 'polypeptide(L)'
;MISNEEIENFLQGNDDEKYIIGVEYDYVKDCVWKIIEHPIHGKQIKKDTFVPFAWVGDLRGLNFYQSSKALQKEAMTKHKIVIEKLRTDGNERLEKGLTFMVKSLNGYRSLIQFFRDGGVDPWGEKTKGLILILPPVEQFLVTKEKRLFKGFDDYNSITRFVFDLETTALEPKDGRIFMIGMKTNKGFSQVIECSTEEQEREGIIKFFNTIDELKPSIIASYNGFNFDWFWIFERAKALKLDIKKVAKTLNPINPIKQSESMLKLANEVERFNQTSMWGYNVVDTLHAVRRAQAINSSIKSAGLKYITQYIKAEAPDRVYIDHTDIGPFYAKKEEYWLNIQNGKYKKVGVD
;
A
#
# COMPACT_ATOMS: atom_id res chain seq x y z
N MET A 1 19.34 -31.64 -1.10
CA MET A 1 18.42 -30.78 -1.88
C MET A 1 17.26 -30.47 -0.96
N ILE A 2 16.98 -29.18 -0.78
CA ILE A 2 15.81 -28.72 -0.02
C ILE A 2 14.58 -29.11 -0.82
N SER A 3 13.57 -29.72 -0.19
CA SER A 3 12.33 -30.13 -0.86
C SER A 3 11.50 -28.88 -1.25
N ASN A 4 10.63 -28.98 -2.24
CA ASN A 4 9.72 -27.88 -2.59
C ASN A 4 8.83 -27.48 -1.40
N GLU A 5 8.46 -28.44 -0.55
CA GLU A 5 7.68 -28.20 0.66
C GLU A 5 8.49 -27.40 1.70
N GLU A 6 9.78 -27.69 1.88
CA GLU A 6 10.67 -26.90 2.76
C GLU A 6 10.88 -25.49 2.21
N ILE A 7 11.03 -25.33 0.89
CA ILE A 7 11.11 -24.01 0.24
C ILE A 7 9.79 -23.23 0.43
N GLU A 8 8.65 -23.85 0.22
CA GLU A 8 7.35 -23.22 0.43
C GLU A 8 7.15 -22.83 1.90
N ASN A 9 7.47 -23.69 2.83
CA ASN A 9 7.37 -23.41 4.27
C ASN A 9 8.31 -22.26 4.68
N PHE A 10 9.52 -22.22 4.16
CA PHE A 10 10.47 -21.14 4.40
C PHE A 10 10.00 -19.80 3.84
N LEU A 11 9.46 -19.79 2.61
CA LEU A 11 8.98 -18.59 1.94
C LEU A 11 7.61 -18.10 2.47
N GLN A 12 6.83 -19.01 3.06
CA GLN A 12 5.43 -18.74 3.40
C GLN A 12 5.17 -18.50 4.90
N GLY A 13 6.19 -18.70 5.74
CA GLY A 13 6.05 -18.63 7.19
C GLY A 13 5.28 -19.84 7.78
N ASN A 14 5.74 -20.34 8.92
CA ASN A 14 5.22 -21.57 9.55
C ASN A 14 4.05 -21.32 10.52
N ASP A 15 3.78 -20.06 10.88
CA ASP A 15 2.70 -19.73 11.81
C ASP A 15 1.33 -20.05 11.22
N ASP A 16 0.44 -20.62 12.02
CA ASP A 16 -0.88 -21.08 11.60
C ASP A 16 -1.96 -20.00 11.57
N GLU A 17 -1.67 -18.77 11.98
CA GLU A 17 -2.65 -17.68 11.96
C GLU A 17 -3.05 -17.34 10.53
N LYS A 18 -4.36 -17.40 10.26
CA LYS A 18 -4.97 -17.19 8.95
C LYS A 18 -5.65 -15.84 8.84
N TYR A 19 -5.93 -15.44 7.60
CA TYR A 19 -6.75 -14.27 7.25
C TYR A 19 -6.13 -12.92 7.62
N ILE A 20 -4.83 -12.84 7.85
CA ILE A 20 -4.13 -11.57 8.01
C ILE A 20 -4.03 -10.91 6.63
N ILE A 21 -4.70 -9.76 6.47
CA ILE A 21 -4.72 -8.99 5.22
C ILE A 21 -3.78 -7.79 5.24
N GLY A 22 -3.32 -7.40 6.42
CA GLY A 22 -2.41 -6.28 6.59
C GLY A 22 -1.79 -6.27 7.98
N VAL A 23 -0.65 -5.61 8.06
CA VAL A 23 0.09 -5.37 9.29
C VAL A 23 0.55 -3.93 9.30
N GLU A 24 0.24 -3.21 10.36
CA GLU A 24 0.61 -1.82 10.55
C GLU A 24 1.46 -1.67 11.82
N TYR A 25 2.50 -0.85 11.75
CA TYR A 25 3.33 -0.55 12.90
C TYR A 25 2.98 0.82 13.51
N ASP A 26 2.68 0.83 14.80
CA ASP A 26 2.42 2.04 15.57
C ASP A 26 3.73 2.55 16.19
N TYR A 27 4.32 3.57 15.57
CA TYR A 27 5.56 4.18 16.05
C TYR A 27 5.43 4.90 17.40
N VAL A 28 4.21 5.23 17.83
CA VAL A 28 3.99 5.89 19.13
C VAL A 28 3.93 4.85 20.25
N LYS A 29 3.18 3.80 20.05
CA LYS A 29 2.97 2.71 21.03
C LYS A 29 3.99 1.60 20.91
N ASP A 30 4.85 1.66 19.89
CA ASP A 30 5.89 0.67 19.59
C ASP A 30 5.34 -0.76 19.54
N CYS A 31 4.29 -0.94 18.78
CA CYS A 31 3.58 -2.21 18.64
C CYS A 31 3.07 -2.41 17.21
N VAL A 32 2.68 -3.63 16.93
CA VAL A 32 2.10 -4.03 15.66
C VAL A 32 0.59 -4.18 15.79
N TRP A 33 -0.13 -3.78 14.76
CA TRP A 33 -1.55 -4.05 14.60
C TRP A 33 -1.76 -4.98 13.41
N LYS A 34 -2.30 -6.16 13.65
CA LYS A 34 -2.74 -7.09 12.61
C LYS A 34 -4.16 -6.77 12.20
N ILE A 35 -4.37 -6.63 10.91
CA ILE A 35 -5.70 -6.48 10.31
C ILE A 35 -6.08 -7.85 9.75
N ILE A 36 -7.16 -8.42 10.27
CA ILE A 36 -7.61 -9.78 9.96
C ILE A 36 -9.01 -9.67 9.34
N GLU A 37 -9.22 -10.29 8.19
CA GLU A 37 -10.55 -10.45 7.58
C GLU A 37 -11.07 -11.85 7.89
N HIS A 38 -11.72 -12.02 9.05
CA HIS A 38 -12.22 -13.32 9.45
C HIS A 38 -13.50 -13.66 8.68
N PRO A 39 -13.63 -14.85 8.07
CA PRO A 39 -14.78 -15.21 7.22
C PRO A 39 -16.15 -15.09 7.91
N ILE A 40 -16.19 -15.34 9.24
CA ILE A 40 -17.44 -15.32 10.02
C ILE A 40 -17.59 -13.98 10.78
N HIS A 41 -16.50 -13.45 11.34
CA HIS A 41 -16.55 -12.31 12.25
C HIS A 41 -16.19 -10.98 11.57
N GLY A 42 -15.96 -11.00 10.25
CA GLY A 42 -15.56 -9.82 9.48
C GLY A 42 -14.18 -9.28 9.87
N LYS A 43 -13.97 -7.99 9.60
CA LYS A 43 -12.69 -7.34 9.84
C LYS A 43 -12.43 -7.12 11.33
N GLN A 44 -11.29 -7.59 11.80
CA GLN A 44 -10.80 -7.48 13.18
C GLN A 44 -9.43 -6.82 13.20
N ILE A 45 -9.13 -6.15 14.31
CA ILE A 45 -7.82 -5.54 14.54
C ILE A 45 -7.28 -6.12 15.85
N LYS A 46 -6.09 -6.72 15.78
CA LYS A 46 -5.43 -7.33 16.94
C LYS A 46 -4.05 -6.74 17.15
N LYS A 47 -3.78 -6.31 18.38
CA LYS A 47 -2.46 -5.84 18.79
C LYS A 47 -1.52 -7.03 18.96
N ASP A 48 -0.26 -6.86 18.54
CA ASP A 48 0.83 -7.79 18.75
C ASP A 48 2.14 -7.05 19.02
N THR A 49 3.17 -7.76 19.46
CA THR A 49 4.48 -7.20 19.76
C THR A 49 5.58 -8.11 19.27
N PHE A 50 6.75 -7.54 18.99
CA PHE A 50 7.97 -8.26 18.69
C PHE A 50 9.17 -7.48 19.23
N VAL A 51 10.31 -8.13 19.28
CA VAL A 51 11.57 -7.49 19.65
C VAL A 51 12.30 -7.06 18.37
N PRO A 52 12.41 -5.77 18.07
CA PRO A 52 13.08 -5.28 16.88
C PRO A 52 14.59 -5.57 16.93
N PHE A 53 15.15 -5.82 15.75
CA PHE A 53 16.54 -6.19 15.61
C PHE A 53 17.21 -5.56 14.38
N ALA A 54 18.53 -5.57 14.39
CA ALA A 54 19.40 -5.29 13.25
C ALA A 54 20.42 -6.40 13.11
N TRP A 55 20.74 -6.79 11.88
CA TRP A 55 21.94 -7.60 11.62
C TRP A 55 23.14 -6.69 11.43
N VAL A 56 24.26 -7.04 12.06
CA VAL A 56 25.49 -6.24 12.04
C VAL A 56 26.68 -7.14 11.73
N GLY A 57 27.50 -6.74 10.79
CA GLY A 57 28.69 -7.49 10.36
C GLY A 57 29.84 -7.36 11.33
N ASP A 58 30.37 -6.17 11.49
CA ASP A 58 31.49 -5.88 12.37
C ASP A 58 31.18 -4.72 13.32
N LEU A 59 31.00 -5.07 14.57
CA LEU A 59 30.75 -4.09 15.63
C LEU A 59 31.95 -3.17 15.87
N ARG A 60 33.18 -3.60 15.58
CA ARG A 60 34.41 -2.81 15.79
C ARG A 60 34.59 -1.73 14.74
N GLY A 61 34.03 -1.91 13.53
CA GLY A 61 34.02 -0.92 12.47
C GLY A 61 32.99 0.17 12.67
N LEU A 62 32.07 -0.01 13.58
CA LEU A 62 31.14 1.05 13.99
C LEU A 62 31.81 1.95 15.01
N ASN A 63 31.80 3.27 14.80
CA ASN A 63 32.36 4.28 15.71
C ASN A 63 31.91 4.11 17.17
N PHE A 64 30.85 3.34 17.36
CA PHE A 64 30.29 2.95 18.64
C PHE A 64 31.32 2.32 19.61
N TYR A 65 32.28 1.55 19.10
CA TYR A 65 33.34 0.96 19.92
C TYR A 65 34.54 1.89 20.18
N GLN A 66 34.61 3.03 19.51
CA GLN A 66 35.59 4.08 19.79
C GLN A 66 35.18 4.94 20.98
N SER A 67 33.87 4.91 21.36
CA SER A 67 33.40 5.54 22.60
C SER A 67 33.90 4.81 23.84
N SER A 68 33.99 5.48 24.98
CA SER A 68 34.41 4.84 26.23
C SER A 68 33.49 3.67 26.59
N LYS A 69 34.02 2.63 27.23
CA LYS A 69 33.22 1.48 27.70
C LYS A 69 32.04 1.91 28.58
N ALA A 70 32.17 3.01 29.31
CA ALA A 70 31.13 3.56 30.16
C ALA A 70 29.97 4.09 29.32
N LEU A 71 30.24 4.87 28.27
CA LEU A 71 29.21 5.40 27.35
C LEU A 71 28.50 4.27 26.58
N GLN A 72 29.24 3.24 26.18
CA GLN A 72 28.65 2.07 25.55
C GLN A 72 27.68 1.35 26.48
N LYS A 73 28.09 1.12 27.73
CA LYS A 73 27.26 0.46 28.74
C LYS A 73 26.02 1.30 29.05
N GLU A 74 26.17 2.61 29.13
CA GLU A 74 25.06 3.54 29.33
C GLU A 74 24.06 3.49 28.17
N ALA A 75 24.53 3.56 26.93
CA ALA A 75 23.66 3.48 25.73
C ALA A 75 22.96 2.11 25.64
N MET A 76 23.67 1.01 25.91
CA MET A 76 23.06 -0.33 25.94
C MET A 76 21.99 -0.43 27.02
N THR A 77 22.22 0.13 28.20
CA THR A 77 21.25 0.15 29.30
C THR A 77 20.04 1.02 28.98
N LYS A 78 20.27 2.24 28.47
CA LYS A 78 19.23 3.20 28.06
C LYS A 78 18.26 2.59 27.05
N HIS A 79 18.80 1.91 26.06
CA HIS A 79 18.03 1.34 24.95
C HIS A 79 17.67 -0.14 25.16
N LYS A 80 18.04 -0.75 26.31
CA LYS A 80 17.88 -2.17 26.62
C LYS A 80 18.33 -3.08 25.47
N ILE A 81 19.57 -2.85 25.04
CA ILE A 81 20.17 -3.56 23.93
C ILE A 81 20.68 -4.92 24.37
N VAL A 82 20.37 -5.93 23.57
CA VAL A 82 20.91 -7.28 23.65
C VAL A 82 21.64 -7.58 22.35
N ILE A 83 22.87 -8.05 22.44
CA ILE A 83 23.70 -8.44 21.28
C ILE A 83 23.87 -9.95 21.32
N GLU A 84 23.44 -10.62 20.28
CA GLU A 84 23.59 -12.05 20.08
C GLU A 84 24.55 -12.30 18.91
N LYS A 85 25.51 -13.21 19.11
CA LYS A 85 26.34 -13.69 18.01
C LYS A 85 25.55 -14.75 17.26
N LEU A 86 25.40 -14.55 15.96
CA LEU A 86 24.78 -15.56 15.10
C LEU A 86 25.71 -16.76 15.00
N ARG A 87 25.21 -17.96 15.30
CA ARG A 87 25.94 -19.22 15.10
C ARG A 87 25.85 -19.54 13.61
N THR A 88 27.02 -19.73 13.01
CA THR A 88 27.13 -20.37 11.71
C THR A 88 27.50 -21.81 11.96
N ASP A 89 26.64 -22.73 11.61
CA ASP A 89 26.97 -24.18 11.66
C ASP A 89 27.87 -24.51 10.46
N GLY A 90 29.12 -24.06 10.55
CA GLY A 90 30.27 -24.51 9.76
C GLY A 90 30.26 -24.34 8.23
N ASN A 91 29.13 -24.33 7.57
CA ASN A 91 29.01 -24.30 6.10
C ASN A 91 28.13 -23.20 5.54
N GLU A 92 27.40 -22.46 6.36
CA GLU A 92 26.59 -21.36 5.89
C GLU A 92 27.38 -20.05 6.00
N ARG A 93 27.88 -19.59 4.89
CA ARG A 93 28.30 -18.19 4.76
C ARG A 93 27.04 -17.32 4.84
N LEU A 94 26.83 -16.73 6.01
CA LEU A 94 25.93 -15.55 6.05
C LEU A 94 26.47 -14.56 5.02
N GLU A 95 25.73 -14.37 3.95
CA GLU A 95 26.11 -13.44 2.90
C GLU A 95 26.47 -12.10 3.53
N LYS A 96 27.60 -11.54 3.12
CA LYS A 96 28.13 -10.23 3.55
C LYS A 96 28.65 -10.11 4.99
N GLY A 97 28.94 -11.23 5.66
CA GLY A 97 29.63 -11.15 6.95
C GLY A 97 28.83 -10.57 8.11
N LEU A 98 27.49 -10.62 8.05
CA LEU A 98 26.62 -10.25 9.16
C LEU A 98 26.74 -11.32 10.26
N THR A 99 27.37 -11.00 11.39
CA THR A 99 27.73 -11.96 12.42
C THR A 99 27.00 -11.75 13.75
N PHE A 100 26.35 -10.61 13.90
CA PHE A 100 25.66 -10.25 15.13
C PHE A 100 24.23 -9.83 14.87
N MET A 101 23.34 -10.14 15.83
CA MET A 101 22.01 -9.59 15.91
C MET A 101 21.93 -8.65 17.11
N VAL A 102 21.63 -7.39 16.84
CA VAL A 102 21.44 -6.35 17.85
C VAL A 102 19.95 -6.15 18.04
N LYS A 103 19.45 -6.40 19.23
CA LYS A 103 18.02 -6.32 19.59
C LYS A 103 17.78 -5.19 20.57
N SER A 104 16.65 -4.52 20.49
CA SER A 104 16.20 -3.56 21.49
C SER A 104 14.90 -4.01 22.15
N LEU A 105 14.92 -4.19 23.47
CA LEU A 105 13.72 -4.50 24.25
C LEU A 105 12.84 -3.27 24.49
N ASN A 106 13.33 -2.08 24.14
CA ASN A 106 12.58 -0.82 24.20
C ASN A 106 11.93 -0.43 22.88
N GLY A 107 11.98 -1.32 21.85
CA GLY A 107 11.28 -1.16 20.59
C GLY A 107 12.12 -0.59 19.44
N TYR A 108 11.49 -0.41 18.29
CA TYR A 108 12.15 -0.10 17.02
C TYR A 108 12.81 1.28 17.01
N ARG A 109 12.12 2.30 17.55
CA ARG A 109 12.68 3.66 17.62
C ARG A 109 13.91 3.69 18.51
N SER A 110 13.90 2.91 19.60
CA SER A 110 15.01 2.77 20.53
C SER A 110 16.20 2.08 19.88
N LEU A 111 15.98 1.04 19.05
CA LEU A 111 17.01 0.40 18.25
C LEU A 111 17.72 1.39 17.31
N ILE A 112 16.95 2.18 16.59
CA ILE A 112 17.50 3.19 15.68
C ILE A 112 18.30 4.26 16.46
N GLN A 113 17.75 4.73 17.58
CA GLN A 113 18.41 5.75 18.40
C GLN A 113 19.70 5.23 19.03
N PHE A 114 19.76 3.95 19.38
CA PHE A 114 21.00 3.32 19.86
C PHE A 114 22.15 3.48 18.87
N PHE A 115 21.93 3.20 17.59
CA PHE A 115 22.97 3.40 16.56
C PHE A 115 23.36 4.88 16.44
N ARG A 116 22.39 5.79 16.46
CA ARG A 116 22.64 7.26 16.36
C ARG A 116 23.38 7.81 17.57
N ASP A 117 23.03 7.37 18.77
CA ASP A 117 23.74 7.73 20.02
C ASP A 117 25.20 7.22 19.97
N GLY A 118 25.47 6.13 19.27
CA GLY A 118 26.80 5.62 18.97
C GLY A 118 27.53 6.32 17.83
N GLY A 119 26.96 7.39 17.25
CA GLY A 119 27.55 8.12 16.13
C GLY A 119 27.39 7.41 14.79
N VAL A 120 26.48 6.47 14.68
CA VAL A 120 26.26 5.63 13.48
C VAL A 120 24.89 5.95 12.86
N ASP A 121 24.89 6.36 11.59
CA ASP A 121 23.68 6.36 10.79
C ASP A 121 23.49 4.96 10.18
N PRO A 122 22.46 4.20 10.61
CA PRO A 122 22.28 2.82 10.14
C PRO A 122 21.94 2.69 8.66
N TRP A 123 21.57 3.80 7.99
CA TRP A 123 21.27 3.85 6.54
C TRP A 123 22.28 4.67 5.74
N GLY A 124 23.34 5.15 6.39
CA GLY A 124 24.40 5.93 5.75
C GLY A 124 25.26 5.11 4.79
N GLU A 125 25.89 5.75 3.82
CA GLU A 125 26.79 5.08 2.87
C GLU A 125 27.95 4.34 3.58
N LYS A 126 28.45 4.85 4.71
CA LYS A 126 29.53 4.24 5.49
C LYS A 126 29.13 2.93 6.18
N THR A 127 27.82 2.74 6.39
CA THR A 127 27.27 1.55 7.06
C THR A 127 26.64 0.56 6.09
N LYS A 128 26.60 0.93 4.80
CA LYS A 128 26.05 0.09 3.75
C LYS A 128 26.77 -1.26 3.67
N GLY A 129 25.99 -2.33 3.83
CA GLY A 129 26.52 -3.71 3.90
C GLY A 129 27.11 -4.14 5.26
N LEU A 130 27.24 -3.21 6.22
CA LEU A 130 27.65 -3.53 7.60
C LEU A 130 26.46 -3.64 8.55
N ILE A 131 25.38 -2.93 8.27
CA ILE A 131 24.14 -2.97 9.03
C ILE A 131 22.99 -3.24 8.09
N LEU A 132 22.11 -4.16 8.44
CA LEU A 132 20.85 -4.42 7.76
C LEU A 132 19.71 -4.31 8.76
N ILE A 133 18.85 -3.33 8.55
CA ILE A 133 17.63 -3.11 9.33
C ILE A 133 16.43 -3.15 8.38
N LEU A 134 15.57 -4.13 8.55
CA LEU A 134 14.31 -4.20 7.83
C LEU A 134 13.29 -3.22 8.44
N PRO A 135 12.30 -2.75 7.68
CA PRO A 135 11.14 -2.06 8.23
C PRO A 135 10.45 -2.90 9.33
N PRO A 136 9.81 -2.26 10.33
CA PRO A 136 9.30 -3.00 11.49
C PRO A 136 8.20 -4.02 11.14
N VAL A 137 7.40 -3.76 10.10
CA VAL A 137 6.38 -4.72 9.62
C VAL A 137 7.04 -5.97 9.06
N GLU A 138 8.09 -5.82 8.24
CA GLU A 138 8.85 -6.94 7.69
C GLU A 138 9.53 -7.75 8.80
N GLN A 139 10.15 -7.05 9.78
CA GLN A 139 10.74 -7.72 10.95
C GLN A 139 9.70 -8.54 11.72
N PHE A 140 8.52 -7.99 11.94
CA PHE A 140 7.44 -8.70 12.62
C PHE A 140 7.03 -9.96 11.85
N LEU A 141 6.80 -9.85 10.54
CA LEU A 141 6.38 -10.98 9.70
C LEU A 141 7.42 -12.09 9.73
N VAL A 142 8.71 -11.75 9.58
CA VAL A 142 9.83 -12.71 9.62
C VAL A 142 9.95 -13.34 11.01
N THR A 143 9.97 -12.53 12.08
CA THR A 143 10.20 -13.02 13.45
C THR A 143 9.06 -13.90 13.95
N LYS A 144 7.83 -13.61 13.52
CA LYS A 144 6.63 -14.36 13.92
C LYS A 144 6.22 -15.40 12.87
N GLU A 145 7.03 -15.58 11.83
CA GLU A 145 6.77 -16.52 10.73
C GLU A 145 5.38 -16.38 10.11
N LYS A 146 4.85 -15.13 10.10
CA LYS A 146 3.49 -14.85 9.61
C LYS A 146 3.47 -14.54 8.14
N ARG A 147 2.41 -14.99 7.48
CA ARG A 147 2.15 -14.76 6.07
C ARG A 147 0.86 -13.97 5.89
N LEU A 148 0.94 -12.92 5.07
CA LEU A 148 -0.26 -12.22 4.61
C LEU A 148 -1.07 -13.10 3.66
N PHE A 149 -2.39 -12.97 3.73
CA PHE A 149 -3.36 -13.67 2.89
C PHE A 149 -3.36 -15.20 3.02
N LYS A 150 -2.73 -15.79 4.05
CA LYS A 150 -2.84 -17.22 4.36
C LYS A 150 -4.29 -17.57 4.71
N GLY A 151 -4.80 -18.67 4.17
CA GLY A 151 -6.15 -19.19 4.44
C GLY A 151 -7.26 -18.64 3.53
N PHE A 152 -6.93 -17.81 2.56
CA PHE A 152 -7.84 -17.48 1.47
C PHE A 152 -7.62 -18.49 0.33
N ASP A 153 -8.67 -19.24 -0.01
CA ASP A 153 -8.58 -20.32 -1.01
C ASP A 153 -8.43 -19.77 -2.43
N ASP A 154 -9.02 -18.61 -2.69
CA ASP A 154 -8.90 -17.91 -3.96
C ASP A 154 -8.95 -16.38 -3.79
N TYR A 155 -8.62 -15.68 -4.87
CA TYR A 155 -8.63 -14.21 -4.90
C TYR A 155 -10.04 -13.62 -4.73
N ASN A 156 -11.12 -14.36 -5.04
CA ASN A 156 -12.49 -13.88 -4.87
C ASN A 156 -12.95 -13.94 -3.42
N SER A 157 -12.26 -14.68 -2.56
CA SER A 157 -12.51 -14.70 -1.12
C SER A 157 -12.19 -13.35 -0.45
N ILE A 158 -11.25 -12.58 -1.03
CA ILE A 158 -10.82 -11.28 -0.51
C ILE A 158 -11.77 -10.19 -1.00
N THR A 159 -12.31 -9.38 -0.08
CA THR A 159 -13.20 -8.27 -0.43
C THR A 159 -12.42 -7.14 -1.07
N ARG A 160 -12.70 -6.86 -2.33
CA ARG A 160 -12.07 -5.82 -3.15
C ARG A 160 -13.10 -4.76 -3.49
N PHE A 161 -12.76 -3.52 -3.23
CA PHE A 161 -13.50 -2.34 -3.60
C PHE A 161 -12.72 -1.62 -4.69
N VAL A 162 -13.37 -1.33 -5.81
CA VAL A 162 -12.81 -0.54 -6.89
C VAL A 162 -13.62 0.71 -7.08
N PHE A 163 -12.94 1.80 -7.43
CA PHE A 163 -13.61 3.06 -7.72
C PHE A 163 -12.90 3.80 -8.85
N ASP A 164 -13.63 4.70 -9.47
CA ASP A 164 -13.19 5.55 -10.57
C ASP A 164 -13.94 6.88 -10.49
N LEU A 165 -13.33 7.97 -10.96
CA LEU A 165 -13.89 9.31 -10.95
C LEU A 165 -14.09 9.84 -12.37
N GLU A 166 -15.19 10.59 -12.55
CA GLU A 166 -15.37 11.44 -13.72
C GLU A 166 -15.33 12.91 -13.28
N THR A 167 -14.53 13.70 -14.00
CA THR A 167 -14.23 15.09 -13.63
C THR A 167 -14.53 16.04 -14.77
N THR A 168 -14.89 17.28 -14.45
CA THR A 168 -15.25 18.29 -15.46
C THR A 168 -14.04 18.94 -16.12
N ALA A 169 -12.84 18.71 -15.59
CA ALA A 169 -11.57 19.20 -16.12
C ALA A 169 -10.43 18.21 -15.81
N LEU A 170 -9.25 18.41 -16.37
CA LEU A 170 -8.07 17.60 -16.08
C LEU A 170 -7.45 17.95 -14.72
N GLU A 171 -7.58 19.20 -14.28
CA GLU A 171 -6.98 19.70 -13.04
C GLU A 171 -8.06 20.05 -12.01
N PRO A 172 -7.88 19.67 -10.72
CA PRO A 172 -8.87 19.94 -9.68
C PRO A 172 -9.19 21.42 -9.42
N LYS A 173 -8.27 22.32 -9.73
CA LYS A 173 -8.46 23.78 -9.59
C LYS A 173 -9.43 24.36 -10.62
N ASP A 174 -9.55 23.72 -11.79
CA ASP A 174 -10.32 24.18 -12.94
C ASP A 174 -11.66 23.43 -13.06
N GLY A 175 -11.90 22.44 -12.21
CA GLY A 175 -13.08 21.59 -12.30
C GLY A 175 -13.55 21.01 -10.98
N ARG A 176 -14.47 20.06 -11.08
CA ARG A 176 -15.06 19.33 -9.95
C ARG A 176 -15.27 17.86 -10.31
N ILE A 177 -15.43 17.03 -9.30
CA ILE A 177 -15.86 15.64 -9.45
C ILE A 177 -17.38 15.66 -9.69
N PHE A 178 -17.83 15.13 -10.81
CA PHE A 178 -19.27 15.06 -11.10
C PHE A 178 -19.83 13.63 -11.01
N MET A 179 -18.96 12.61 -10.98
CA MET A 179 -19.39 11.23 -10.81
C MET A 179 -18.32 10.42 -10.05
N ILE A 180 -18.78 9.55 -9.14
CA ILE A 180 -17.93 8.58 -8.42
C ILE A 180 -18.54 7.19 -8.65
N GLY A 181 -17.86 6.36 -9.44
CA GLY A 181 -18.22 4.97 -9.66
C GLY A 181 -17.58 4.08 -8.60
N MET A 182 -18.35 3.17 -8.01
CA MET A 182 -17.90 2.25 -6.96
C MET A 182 -18.44 0.85 -7.19
N LYS A 183 -17.59 -0.17 -7.01
CA LYS A 183 -18.00 -1.57 -7.14
C LYS A 183 -17.19 -2.48 -6.22
N THR A 184 -17.77 -3.60 -5.81
CA THR A 184 -17.04 -4.69 -5.14
C THR A 184 -17.21 -6.02 -5.88
N ASN A 185 -16.30 -6.95 -5.63
CA ASN A 185 -16.45 -8.33 -6.08
C ASN A 185 -17.51 -9.12 -5.29
N LYS A 186 -18.14 -8.50 -4.29
CA LYS A 186 -19.21 -9.09 -3.47
C LYS A 186 -20.62 -8.59 -3.84
N GLY A 187 -20.78 -8.03 -5.04
CA GLY A 187 -22.09 -7.66 -5.59
C GLY A 187 -22.52 -6.21 -5.35
N PHE A 188 -21.78 -5.42 -4.55
CA PHE A 188 -22.08 -3.98 -4.42
C PHE A 188 -21.68 -3.24 -5.69
N SER A 189 -22.55 -2.34 -6.18
CA SER A 189 -22.27 -1.43 -7.29
C SER A 189 -23.10 -0.15 -7.10
N GLN A 190 -22.45 1.00 -7.15
CA GLN A 190 -23.11 2.31 -7.01
C GLN A 190 -22.37 3.36 -7.84
N VAL A 191 -23.13 4.30 -8.39
CA VAL A 191 -22.64 5.55 -8.94
C VAL A 191 -23.23 6.70 -8.12
N ILE A 192 -22.39 7.64 -7.72
CA ILE A 192 -22.78 8.90 -7.09
C ILE A 192 -22.66 9.99 -8.16
N GLU A 193 -23.76 10.64 -8.50
CA GLU A 193 -23.75 11.81 -9.37
C GLU A 193 -23.74 13.09 -8.56
N CYS A 194 -22.94 14.08 -8.98
CA CYS A 194 -22.73 15.34 -8.29
C CYS A 194 -22.89 16.49 -9.30
N SER A 195 -24.06 17.08 -9.36
CA SER A 195 -24.37 18.19 -10.29
C SER A 195 -23.91 19.57 -9.78
N THR A 196 -23.69 19.71 -8.48
CA THR A 196 -23.26 20.94 -7.81
C THR A 196 -22.09 20.69 -6.87
N GLU A 197 -21.41 21.75 -6.41
CA GLU A 197 -20.33 21.62 -5.42
C GLU A 197 -20.82 21.05 -4.08
N GLU A 198 -22.06 21.37 -3.67
CA GLU A 198 -22.62 20.80 -2.44
C GLU A 198 -22.83 19.29 -2.60
N GLN A 199 -23.36 18.85 -3.74
CA GLN A 199 -23.50 17.42 -4.05
C GLN A 199 -22.15 16.73 -4.19
N GLU A 200 -21.12 17.41 -4.73
CA GLU A 200 -19.75 16.90 -4.76
C GLU A 200 -19.22 16.68 -3.34
N ARG A 201 -19.44 17.64 -2.45
CA ARG A 201 -19.06 17.55 -1.04
C ARG A 201 -19.74 16.36 -0.36
N GLU A 202 -21.05 16.20 -0.54
CA GLU A 202 -21.83 15.07 -0.03
C GLU A 202 -21.38 13.75 -0.67
N GLY A 203 -21.05 13.76 -1.96
CA GLY A 203 -20.54 12.60 -2.71
C GLY A 203 -19.22 12.08 -2.15
N ILE A 204 -18.28 12.96 -1.84
CA ILE A 204 -17.01 12.59 -1.20
C ILE A 204 -17.27 12.01 0.19
N ILE A 205 -18.15 12.59 0.98
CA ILE A 205 -18.52 12.04 2.31
C ILE A 205 -19.14 10.64 2.15
N LYS A 206 -20.06 10.48 1.21
CA LYS A 206 -20.71 9.19 0.94
C LYS A 206 -19.72 8.13 0.45
N PHE A 207 -18.76 8.50 -0.38
CA PHE A 207 -17.67 7.61 -0.81
C PHE A 207 -16.93 7.00 0.39
N PHE A 208 -16.49 7.82 1.34
CA PHE A 208 -15.81 7.33 2.53
C PHE A 208 -16.71 6.56 3.49
N ASN A 209 -17.98 6.97 3.64
CA ASN A 209 -18.95 6.20 4.42
C ASN A 209 -19.17 4.80 3.82
N THR A 210 -19.23 4.69 2.50
CA THR A 210 -19.34 3.40 1.80
C THR A 210 -18.14 2.49 2.09
N ILE A 211 -16.92 3.04 2.10
CA ILE A 211 -15.73 2.28 2.49
C ILE A 211 -15.82 1.82 3.95
N ASP A 212 -16.29 2.69 4.87
CA ASP A 212 -16.45 2.36 6.28
C ASP A 212 -17.54 1.29 6.52
N GLU A 213 -18.60 1.31 5.76
CA GLU A 213 -19.67 0.30 5.80
C GLU A 213 -19.22 -1.05 5.26
N LEU A 214 -18.59 -1.06 4.08
CA LEU A 214 -18.19 -2.28 3.39
C LEU A 214 -16.89 -2.88 3.95
N LYS A 215 -16.04 -2.08 4.57
CA LYS A 215 -14.74 -2.45 5.16
C LYS A 215 -13.91 -3.39 4.26
N PRO A 216 -13.68 -3.02 3.00
CA PRO A 216 -12.98 -3.90 2.06
C PRO A 216 -11.55 -4.18 2.54
N SER A 217 -10.97 -5.29 2.10
CA SER A 217 -9.56 -5.59 2.36
C SER A 217 -8.64 -4.85 1.41
N ILE A 218 -9.09 -4.63 0.18
CA ILE A 218 -8.35 -3.93 -0.86
C ILE A 218 -9.23 -2.82 -1.41
N ILE A 219 -8.66 -1.62 -1.51
CA ILE A 219 -9.22 -0.48 -2.23
C ILE A 219 -8.33 -0.27 -3.44
N ALA A 220 -8.87 -0.48 -4.64
CA ALA A 220 -8.12 -0.43 -5.87
C ALA A 220 -8.66 0.64 -6.84
N SER A 221 -7.75 1.24 -7.58
CA SER A 221 -8.02 2.13 -8.70
C SER A 221 -7.01 1.88 -9.81
N TYR A 222 -7.17 2.50 -10.96
CA TYR A 222 -6.21 2.47 -12.07
C TYR A 222 -5.66 3.88 -12.30
N ASN A 223 -4.36 4.09 -12.09
CA ASN A 223 -3.72 5.41 -12.04
C ASN A 223 -4.26 6.31 -10.92
N GLY A 224 -4.89 5.72 -9.93
CA GLY A 224 -5.60 6.45 -8.89
C GLY A 224 -4.70 7.25 -7.97
N PHE A 225 -3.45 6.85 -7.78
CA PHE A 225 -2.51 7.63 -6.96
C PHE A 225 -2.18 8.98 -7.58
N ASN A 226 -2.12 9.06 -8.91
CA ASN A 226 -1.83 10.30 -9.64
C ASN A 226 -3.09 11.04 -10.07
N PHE A 227 -4.26 10.40 -10.07
CA PHE A 227 -5.50 11.00 -10.53
C PHE A 227 -6.61 10.94 -9.46
N ASP A 228 -7.28 9.83 -9.26
CA ASP A 228 -8.49 9.76 -8.43
C ASP A 228 -8.26 10.23 -6.99
N TRP A 229 -7.24 9.70 -6.33
CA TRP A 229 -6.92 10.11 -4.96
C TRP A 229 -6.46 11.57 -4.89
N PHE A 230 -5.66 12.02 -5.88
CA PHE A 230 -5.24 13.41 -5.97
C PHE A 230 -6.46 14.34 -6.08
N TRP A 231 -7.40 14.00 -6.96
CA TRP A 231 -8.65 14.74 -7.10
C TRP A 231 -9.46 14.78 -5.80
N ILE A 232 -9.66 13.65 -5.14
CA ILE A 232 -10.38 13.58 -3.86
C ILE A 232 -9.75 14.50 -2.81
N PHE A 233 -8.40 14.49 -2.66
CA PHE A 233 -7.72 15.33 -1.69
C PHE A 233 -7.82 16.82 -2.01
N GLU A 234 -7.58 17.22 -3.25
CA GLU A 234 -7.63 18.63 -3.65
C GLU A 234 -9.06 19.18 -3.61
N ARG A 235 -10.05 18.39 -4.04
CA ARG A 235 -11.45 18.81 -3.95
C ARG A 235 -11.96 18.87 -2.51
N ALA A 236 -11.59 17.92 -1.68
CA ALA A 236 -11.90 17.98 -0.25
C ALA A 236 -11.35 19.27 0.38
N LYS A 237 -10.11 19.65 0.04
CA LYS A 237 -9.51 20.92 0.49
C LYS A 237 -10.27 22.14 -0.02
N ALA A 238 -10.61 22.21 -1.32
CA ALA A 238 -11.38 23.30 -1.91
C ALA A 238 -12.78 23.43 -1.28
N LEU A 239 -13.44 22.30 -1.00
CA LEU A 239 -14.75 22.21 -0.35
C LEU A 239 -14.71 22.34 1.18
N LYS A 240 -13.55 22.65 1.76
CA LYS A 240 -13.33 22.78 3.21
C LYS A 240 -13.74 21.51 4.00
N LEU A 241 -13.57 20.34 3.40
CA LEU A 241 -13.74 19.06 4.05
C LEU A 241 -12.45 18.66 4.79
N ASP A 242 -12.55 18.33 6.06
CA ASP A 242 -11.48 17.65 6.78
C ASP A 242 -11.48 16.16 6.40
N ILE A 243 -10.71 15.81 5.37
CA ILE A 243 -10.64 14.45 4.84
C ILE A 243 -10.22 13.44 5.91
N LYS A 244 -9.42 13.86 6.90
CA LYS A 244 -8.99 12.99 8.00
C LYS A 244 -10.13 12.60 8.94
N LYS A 245 -11.15 13.48 9.06
CA LYS A 245 -12.36 13.18 9.82
C LYS A 245 -13.39 12.42 8.99
N VAL A 246 -13.46 12.71 7.70
CA VAL A 246 -14.41 12.07 6.78
C VAL A 246 -14.00 10.64 6.48
N ALA A 247 -12.72 10.42 6.17
CA ALA A 247 -12.17 9.08 5.97
C ALA A 247 -11.98 8.38 7.32
N LYS A 248 -12.99 7.66 7.77
CA LYS A 248 -12.96 6.87 8.99
C LYS A 248 -12.00 5.69 8.84
N THR A 249 -10.75 5.92 9.19
CA THR A 249 -9.76 4.84 9.26
C THR A 249 -10.04 3.97 10.48
N LEU A 250 -9.62 2.71 10.43
CA LEU A 250 -9.78 1.80 11.56
C LEU A 250 -8.93 2.19 12.78
N ASN A 251 -8.01 3.15 12.61
CA ASN A 251 -7.26 3.75 13.71
C ASN A 251 -7.28 5.28 13.58
N PRO A 252 -7.95 6.01 14.48
CA PRO A 252 -8.04 7.47 14.42
C PRO A 252 -6.71 8.19 14.61
N ILE A 253 -5.67 7.51 15.13
CA ILE A 253 -4.32 8.09 15.32
C ILE A 253 -3.56 8.15 13.99
N ASN A 254 -3.88 7.24 13.05
CA ASN A 254 -3.26 7.18 11.72
C ASN A 254 -4.32 7.51 10.65
N PRO A 255 -4.57 8.79 10.39
CA PRO A 255 -5.55 9.19 9.40
C PRO A 255 -5.07 8.84 7.98
N ILE A 256 -6.00 8.91 7.03
CA ILE A 256 -5.65 8.90 5.61
C ILE A 256 -4.60 9.97 5.30
N LYS A 257 -3.61 9.63 4.49
CA LYS A 257 -2.56 10.56 4.07
C LYS A 257 -2.07 10.26 2.67
N GLN A 258 -1.48 11.26 2.03
CA GLN A 258 -0.63 11.09 0.85
C GLN A 258 0.83 11.32 1.24
N SER A 259 1.71 10.57 0.60
CA SER A 259 3.15 10.69 0.76
C SER A 259 3.85 10.35 -0.54
N GLU A 260 4.95 11.06 -0.84
CA GLU A 260 5.77 10.72 -1.99
C GLU A 260 6.33 9.30 -1.83
N SER A 261 6.26 8.53 -2.89
CA SER A 261 6.77 7.17 -2.99
C SER A 261 7.40 6.94 -4.36
N MET A 262 8.07 5.81 -4.54
CA MET A 262 8.80 5.50 -5.77
C MET A 262 8.51 4.08 -6.23
N LEU A 263 8.19 3.92 -7.50
CA LEU A 263 8.15 2.65 -8.20
C LEU A 263 9.47 2.46 -8.95
N LYS A 264 10.22 1.44 -8.58
CA LYS A 264 11.44 1.06 -9.29
C LYS A 264 11.11 0.00 -10.35
N LEU A 265 11.39 0.32 -11.59
CA LEU A 265 11.16 -0.52 -12.77
C LEU A 265 12.48 -0.72 -13.50
N ALA A 266 13.14 -1.85 -13.32
CA ALA A 266 14.44 -2.13 -13.94
C ALA A 266 15.41 -0.93 -13.82
N ASN A 267 15.52 -0.12 -14.88
CA ASN A 267 16.41 1.04 -14.97
C ASN A 267 15.70 2.38 -14.73
N GLU A 268 14.40 2.37 -14.48
CA GLU A 268 13.60 3.58 -14.30
C GLU A 268 13.06 3.71 -12.88
N VAL A 269 12.89 4.94 -12.42
CA VAL A 269 12.27 5.27 -11.14
C VAL A 269 11.13 6.23 -11.41
N GLU A 270 9.91 5.81 -11.16
CA GLU A 270 8.71 6.64 -11.24
C GLU A 270 8.32 7.12 -9.84
N ARG A 271 8.13 8.43 -9.68
CA ARG A 271 7.65 9.02 -8.42
C ARG A 271 6.16 9.21 -8.50
N PHE A 272 5.47 8.97 -7.39
CA PHE A 272 4.02 9.13 -7.28
C PHE A 272 3.61 9.49 -5.86
N ASN A 273 2.38 9.99 -5.69
CA ASN A 273 1.80 10.31 -4.39
C ASN A 273 0.97 9.14 -3.88
N GLN A 274 1.60 8.26 -3.10
CA GLN A 274 0.91 7.12 -2.51
C GLN A 274 -0.11 7.57 -1.48
N THR A 275 -1.36 7.19 -1.69
CA THR A 275 -2.40 7.29 -0.66
C THR A 275 -2.33 6.07 0.24
N SER A 276 -2.31 6.30 1.54
CA SER A 276 -2.43 5.25 2.56
C SER A 276 -3.60 5.56 3.50
N MET A 277 -4.36 4.51 3.81
CA MET A 277 -5.51 4.55 4.70
C MET A 277 -5.38 3.39 5.68
N TRP A 278 -5.19 3.71 6.97
CA TRP A 278 -4.87 2.72 7.97
C TRP A 278 -5.95 1.63 8.08
N GLY A 279 -5.52 0.38 8.03
CA GLY A 279 -6.40 -0.79 8.06
C GLY A 279 -6.93 -1.23 6.68
N TYR A 280 -6.52 -0.57 5.61
CA TYR A 280 -6.89 -0.89 4.23
C TYR A 280 -5.66 -1.01 3.34
N ASN A 281 -5.66 -1.97 2.42
CA ASN A 281 -4.65 -2.05 1.38
C ASN A 281 -5.09 -1.18 0.19
N VAL A 282 -4.53 0.03 0.09
CA VAL A 282 -4.79 0.91 -1.04
C VAL A 282 -3.80 0.58 -2.15
N VAL A 283 -4.31 0.20 -3.32
CA VAL A 283 -3.53 -0.33 -4.44
C VAL A 283 -3.84 0.43 -5.71
N ASP A 284 -2.78 0.86 -6.41
CA ASP A 284 -2.88 1.33 -7.79
C ASP A 284 -2.51 0.18 -8.74
N THR A 285 -3.48 -0.29 -9.51
CA THR A 285 -3.28 -1.43 -10.40
C THR A 285 -2.43 -1.09 -11.62
N LEU A 286 -2.27 0.20 -11.97
CA LEU A 286 -1.31 0.65 -12.98
C LEU A 286 0.12 0.20 -12.64
N HIS A 287 0.51 0.22 -11.36
CA HIS A 287 1.85 -0.21 -10.95
C HIS A 287 2.11 -1.70 -11.24
N ALA A 288 1.10 -2.55 -11.12
CA ALA A 288 1.23 -3.97 -11.50
C ALA A 288 1.42 -4.11 -13.03
N VAL A 289 0.68 -3.33 -13.82
CA VAL A 289 0.82 -3.30 -15.27
C VAL A 289 2.20 -2.79 -15.68
N ARG A 290 2.70 -1.72 -15.07
CA ARG A 290 4.05 -1.19 -15.33
C ARG A 290 5.14 -2.22 -15.04
N ARG A 291 5.02 -2.97 -13.93
CA ARG A 291 5.94 -4.06 -13.60
C ARG A 291 5.87 -5.20 -14.64
N ALA A 292 4.66 -5.60 -15.03
CA ALA A 292 4.48 -6.61 -16.06
C ALA A 292 5.07 -6.14 -17.40
N GLN A 293 4.87 -4.88 -17.80
CA GLN A 293 5.43 -4.29 -19.02
C GLN A 293 6.97 -4.27 -19.00
N ALA A 294 7.59 -4.02 -17.85
CA ALA A 294 9.04 -4.00 -17.70
C ALA A 294 9.69 -5.37 -17.97
N ILE A 295 8.96 -6.47 -17.80
CA ILE A 295 9.46 -7.84 -18.01
C ILE A 295 8.84 -8.52 -19.24
N ASN A 296 7.81 -7.95 -19.84
CA ASN A 296 7.10 -8.51 -20.99
C ASN A 296 6.92 -7.45 -22.09
N SER A 297 7.77 -7.52 -23.10
CA SER A 297 7.77 -6.59 -24.23
C SER A 297 6.54 -6.69 -25.16
N SER A 298 5.69 -7.69 -24.97
CA SER A 298 4.42 -7.81 -25.72
C SER A 298 3.36 -6.81 -25.23
N ILE A 299 3.49 -6.30 -24.01
CA ILE A 299 2.61 -5.25 -23.46
C ILE A 299 3.08 -3.90 -24.00
N LYS A 300 2.43 -3.39 -25.04
CA LYS A 300 2.85 -2.16 -25.75
C LYS A 300 2.41 -0.87 -25.04
N SER A 301 1.35 -0.90 -24.25
CA SER A 301 0.80 0.27 -23.55
C SER A 301 0.34 -0.11 -22.14
N ALA A 302 0.51 0.82 -21.22
CA ALA A 302 -0.07 0.73 -19.87
C ALA A 302 -1.43 1.42 -19.75
N GLY A 303 -2.05 1.87 -20.85
CA GLY A 303 -3.40 2.45 -20.83
C GLY A 303 -4.44 1.40 -20.46
N LEU A 304 -5.42 1.78 -19.60
CA LEU A 304 -6.44 0.84 -19.12
C LEU A 304 -7.19 0.17 -20.27
N LYS A 305 -7.59 0.93 -21.29
CA LYS A 305 -8.30 0.41 -22.48
C LYS A 305 -7.49 -0.67 -23.20
N TYR A 306 -6.20 -0.43 -23.41
CA TYR A 306 -5.30 -1.40 -24.04
C TYR A 306 -5.15 -2.67 -23.16
N ILE A 307 -4.96 -2.50 -21.86
CA ILE A 307 -4.75 -3.63 -20.95
C ILE A 307 -6.00 -4.51 -20.85
N THR A 308 -7.19 -3.92 -20.76
CA THR A 308 -8.43 -4.70 -20.72
C THR A 308 -8.66 -5.53 -21.99
N GLN A 309 -8.26 -5.01 -23.16
CA GLN A 309 -8.27 -5.75 -24.41
C GLN A 309 -7.20 -6.84 -24.44
N TYR A 310 -5.96 -6.48 -24.06
CA TYR A 310 -4.83 -7.41 -24.04
C TYR A 310 -5.10 -8.66 -23.18
N ILE A 311 -5.72 -8.50 -22.00
CA ILE A 311 -6.09 -9.61 -21.11
C ILE A 311 -7.49 -10.17 -21.39
N LYS A 312 -8.19 -9.70 -22.44
CA LYS A 312 -9.54 -10.13 -22.83
C LYS A 312 -10.59 -9.95 -21.72
N ALA A 313 -10.44 -8.89 -20.91
CA ALA A 313 -11.36 -8.53 -19.83
C ALA A 313 -12.34 -7.42 -20.22
N GLU A 314 -12.30 -6.94 -21.46
CA GLU A 314 -13.21 -5.90 -21.94
C GLU A 314 -14.62 -6.47 -22.14
N ALA A 315 -15.63 -5.72 -21.67
CA ALA A 315 -17.03 -6.07 -21.94
C ALA A 315 -17.33 -5.93 -23.45
N PRO A 316 -17.99 -6.91 -24.06
CA PRO A 316 -18.20 -6.93 -25.53
C PRO A 316 -19.10 -5.80 -26.03
N ASP A 317 -19.91 -5.24 -25.16
CA ASP A 317 -20.88 -4.15 -25.42
C ASP A 317 -20.39 -2.78 -24.92
N ARG A 318 -19.10 -2.66 -24.54
CA ARG A 318 -18.55 -1.40 -24.02
C ARG A 318 -18.62 -0.30 -25.07
N VAL A 319 -19.22 0.84 -24.70
CA VAL A 319 -19.24 2.06 -25.48
C VAL A 319 -18.08 2.95 -25.01
N TYR A 320 -17.30 3.47 -25.96
CA TYR A 320 -16.25 4.43 -25.70
C TYR A 320 -16.74 5.85 -26.02
N ILE A 321 -16.56 6.74 -25.06
CA ILE A 321 -16.80 8.18 -25.20
C ILE A 321 -15.44 8.86 -25.15
N ASP A 322 -15.19 9.79 -26.08
CA ASP A 322 -13.96 10.58 -26.04
C ASP A 322 -13.93 11.43 -24.77
N HIS A 323 -12.75 11.57 -24.18
CA HIS A 323 -12.58 12.33 -22.94
C HIS A 323 -13.02 13.79 -23.07
N THR A 324 -12.95 14.38 -24.26
CA THR A 324 -13.43 15.75 -24.56
C THR A 324 -14.95 15.84 -24.55
N ASP A 325 -15.65 14.72 -24.79
CA ASP A 325 -17.10 14.65 -24.85
C ASP A 325 -17.75 14.29 -23.52
N ILE A 326 -17.00 13.81 -22.52
CA ILE A 326 -17.55 13.36 -21.23
C ILE A 326 -18.28 14.50 -20.51
N GLY A 327 -17.70 15.69 -20.39
CA GLY A 327 -18.33 16.85 -19.77
C GLY A 327 -19.59 17.33 -20.52
N PRO A 328 -19.51 17.58 -21.83
CA PRO A 328 -20.70 17.86 -22.67
C PRO A 328 -21.75 16.76 -22.63
N PHE A 329 -21.35 15.49 -22.62
CA PHE A 329 -22.24 14.35 -22.48
C PHE A 329 -23.05 14.43 -21.18
N TYR A 330 -22.36 14.67 -20.06
CA TYR A 330 -23.02 14.78 -18.77
C TYR A 330 -23.99 15.98 -18.71
N ALA A 331 -23.61 17.12 -19.28
CA ALA A 331 -24.46 18.30 -19.33
C ALA A 331 -25.75 18.11 -20.19
N LYS A 332 -25.64 17.23 -21.20
CA LYS A 332 -26.74 16.94 -22.14
C LYS A 332 -27.04 15.44 -22.19
N LYS A 333 -27.03 14.78 -21.07
CA LYS A 333 -27.11 13.31 -20.97
C LYS A 333 -28.26 12.65 -21.71
N GLU A 334 -29.42 13.30 -21.73
CA GLU A 334 -30.60 12.79 -22.45
C GLU A 334 -30.40 12.78 -23.96
N GLU A 335 -29.84 13.87 -24.52
CA GLU A 335 -29.55 13.98 -25.95
C GLU A 335 -28.49 12.96 -26.37
N TYR A 336 -27.44 12.82 -25.60
CA TYR A 336 -26.36 11.86 -25.87
C TYR A 336 -26.84 10.42 -25.73
N TRP A 337 -27.70 10.13 -24.75
CA TRP A 337 -28.28 8.79 -24.58
C TRP A 337 -29.11 8.40 -25.79
N LEU A 338 -29.91 9.31 -26.31
CA LEU A 338 -30.66 9.10 -27.53
C LEU A 338 -29.75 8.86 -28.73
N ASN A 339 -28.63 9.57 -28.81
CA ASN A 339 -27.66 9.41 -29.89
C ASN A 339 -26.96 8.05 -29.81
N ILE A 340 -26.69 7.53 -28.62
CA ILE A 340 -26.16 6.16 -28.42
C ILE A 340 -27.20 5.14 -28.90
N GLN A 341 -28.47 5.26 -28.50
CA GLN A 341 -29.53 4.36 -28.91
C GLN A 341 -29.76 4.39 -30.44
N ASN A 342 -29.56 5.53 -31.06
CA ASN A 342 -29.65 5.72 -32.50
C ASN A 342 -28.39 5.30 -33.28
N GLY A 343 -27.38 4.74 -32.61
CA GLY A 343 -26.16 4.26 -33.25
C GLY A 343 -25.21 5.35 -33.77
N LYS A 344 -25.38 6.62 -33.34
CA LYS A 344 -24.49 7.73 -33.74
C LYS A 344 -23.10 7.62 -33.12
N TYR A 345 -22.96 6.99 -31.96
CA TYR A 345 -21.66 6.67 -31.36
C TYR A 345 -21.26 5.25 -31.73
N LYS A 346 -20.25 5.14 -32.57
CA LYS A 346 -19.66 3.83 -32.91
C LYS A 346 -18.71 3.39 -31.80
N LYS A 347 -18.65 2.06 -31.60
CA LYS A 347 -17.54 1.43 -30.87
C LYS A 347 -16.25 1.93 -31.51
N VAL A 348 -15.42 2.67 -30.78
CA VAL A 348 -14.08 3.03 -31.23
C VAL A 348 -13.24 1.79 -31.01
N GLY A 349 -13.00 1.06 -32.08
CA GLY A 349 -12.01 -0.02 -32.11
C GLY A 349 -10.64 0.62 -31.92
N VAL A 350 -9.82 0.04 -31.08
CA VAL A 350 -8.39 0.34 -31.07
C VAL A 350 -7.78 -0.56 -32.15
N ASP A 351 -7.36 0.03 -33.26
CA ASP A 351 -6.51 -0.61 -34.25
C ASP A 351 -5.11 -0.92 -33.67
#